data_99ccaac53ca930fb442d7c2c1ad28999
#
_entry.id   99ccaac53ca930fb442d7c2c1ad28999
#
_cell.length_a   1.000
_cell.length_b   1.000
_cell.length_c   1.000
_cell.angle_alpha   90.00
_cell.angle_beta   90.00
_cell.angle_gamma   90.00
#
_symmetry.space_group_name_H-M   'P 1'
#
loop_
_entity.id
_entity.type
_entity.pdbx_description
1 polymer ?
#
loop_
_entity_poly.entity_id
_entity_poly.type
_entity_poly.pdbx_seq_one_letter_code
_entity_poly.pdbx_strand_id
1 'polypeptide(L)'
;GTPDLVILPGTKNTISDLLWMRQNGLEGAILKLAGRNVPVWGICGGYQMMGEEVIDEEGAESGECRRIETMGLLPLRTVFEKEKIRTRSEGSLAELDGVFAPLSGKCIFGYEIHMGRTEIACPEGPAGTARLVPDRKEPEICRPMCYLFKGDTKQVQPDGWNRGNCYGAYVHGIFDAPGVADTLVNALAEKKGIKLETNLKEEYDAYRNRQYDKLAGELADTMQMCGAHSLAEITPDMVRV
;
A
#
# COMPACT_ATOMS: atom_id res chain seq x y z
N GLY A 1 -23.79 2.99 1.20
CA GLY A 1 -23.32 2.92 2.59
C GLY A 1 -21.96 3.57 2.73
N THR A 2 -21.52 3.83 3.96
CA THR A 2 -20.16 4.32 4.24
C THR A 2 -19.23 3.11 4.27
N PRO A 3 -18.08 3.13 3.58
CA PRO A 3 -17.11 2.04 3.64
C PRO A 3 -16.48 1.95 5.04
N ASP A 4 -15.98 0.77 5.40
CA ASP A 4 -15.31 0.53 6.69
C ASP A 4 -13.81 0.76 6.62
N LEU A 5 -13.26 0.72 5.43
CA LEU A 5 -11.85 0.93 5.10
C LEU A 5 -11.76 1.51 3.68
N VAL A 6 -10.85 2.43 3.49
CA VAL A 6 -10.39 2.88 2.17
C VAL A 6 -8.99 2.35 1.94
N ILE A 7 -8.76 1.67 0.83
CA ILE A 7 -7.42 1.25 0.41
C ILE A 7 -7.03 2.05 -0.83
N LEU A 8 -5.90 2.74 -0.76
CA LEU A 8 -5.23 3.38 -1.89
C LEU A 8 -4.14 2.44 -2.39
N PRO A 9 -4.36 1.76 -3.51
CA PRO A 9 -3.40 0.77 -4.01
C PRO A 9 -2.14 1.43 -4.56
N GLY A 10 -1.13 0.62 -4.82
CA GLY A 10 0.03 1.03 -5.60
C GLY A 10 -0.38 1.42 -7.03
N THR A 11 0.29 2.40 -7.57
CA THR A 11 0.10 2.86 -8.94
C THR A 11 1.43 3.02 -9.66
N LYS A 12 1.38 3.02 -10.99
CA LYS A 12 2.54 3.25 -11.84
C LYS A 12 2.81 4.74 -12.05
N ASN A 13 1.80 5.59 -11.87
CA ASN A 13 1.87 7.02 -12.17
C ASN A 13 1.15 7.82 -11.08
N THR A 14 1.84 8.00 -9.96
CA THR A 14 1.29 8.59 -8.73
C THR A 14 0.70 9.98 -8.95
N ILE A 15 1.45 10.84 -9.67
CA ILE A 15 1.05 12.23 -9.91
C ILE A 15 -0.21 12.29 -10.78
N SER A 16 -0.22 11.58 -11.90
CA SER A 16 -1.36 11.60 -12.82
C SER A 16 -2.62 11.01 -12.20
N ASP A 17 -2.47 9.91 -11.46
CA ASP A 17 -3.59 9.25 -10.80
C ASP A 17 -4.17 10.11 -9.68
N LEU A 18 -3.33 10.80 -8.89
CA LEU A 18 -3.79 11.76 -7.89
C LEU A 18 -4.57 12.92 -8.54
N LEU A 19 -4.05 13.49 -9.62
CA LEU A 19 -4.72 14.57 -10.33
C LEU A 19 -6.07 14.11 -10.91
N TRP A 20 -6.11 12.89 -11.44
CA TRP A 20 -7.36 12.29 -11.92
C TRP A 20 -8.37 12.10 -10.77
N MET A 21 -7.93 11.58 -9.62
CA MET A 21 -8.76 11.43 -8.42
C MET A 21 -9.32 12.77 -7.95
N ARG A 22 -8.50 13.83 -7.98
CA ARG A 22 -8.86 15.20 -7.62
C ARG A 22 -9.93 15.75 -8.56
N GLN A 23 -9.74 15.60 -9.87
CA GLN A 23 -10.68 16.05 -10.90
C GLN A 23 -12.04 15.34 -10.81
N ASN A 24 -12.02 14.07 -10.39
CA ASN A 24 -13.25 13.26 -10.27
C ASN A 24 -13.87 13.30 -8.86
N GLY A 25 -13.35 14.12 -7.95
CA GLY A 25 -13.88 14.28 -6.59
C GLY A 25 -13.57 13.15 -5.62
N LEU A 26 -12.79 12.14 -6.03
CA LEU A 26 -12.42 10.99 -5.19
C LEU A 26 -11.51 11.42 -4.03
N GLU A 27 -10.54 12.31 -4.29
CA GLU A 27 -9.69 12.86 -3.23
C GLU A 27 -10.53 13.51 -2.12
N GLY A 28 -11.46 14.38 -2.49
CA GLY A 28 -12.35 15.03 -1.53
C GLY A 28 -13.25 14.05 -0.76
N ALA A 29 -13.70 12.97 -1.43
CA ALA A 29 -14.48 11.92 -0.78
C ALA A 29 -13.63 11.16 0.25
N ILE A 30 -12.39 10.81 -0.06
CA ILE A 30 -11.45 10.13 0.83
C ILE A 30 -11.13 10.99 2.04
N LEU A 31 -10.80 12.28 1.84
CA LEU A 31 -10.54 13.23 2.92
C LEU A 31 -11.75 13.34 3.87
N LYS A 32 -12.97 13.39 3.32
CA LYS A 32 -14.19 13.42 4.11
C LYS A 32 -14.41 12.13 4.91
N LEU A 33 -14.09 10.96 4.35
CA LEU A 33 -14.16 9.67 5.04
C LEU A 33 -13.10 9.60 6.15
N ALA A 34 -11.86 9.99 5.87
CA ALA A 34 -10.79 10.06 6.87
C ALA A 34 -11.18 10.97 8.05
N GLY A 35 -11.74 12.15 7.78
CA GLY A 35 -12.25 13.06 8.80
C GLY A 35 -13.42 12.50 9.62
N ARG A 36 -14.12 11.48 9.12
CA ARG A 36 -15.16 10.73 9.83
C ARG A 36 -14.63 9.48 10.53
N ASN A 37 -13.33 9.38 10.69
CA ASN A 37 -12.63 8.25 11.32
C ASN A 37 -12.81 6.91 10.59
N VAL A 38 -13.01 6.94 9.26
CA VAL A 38 -12.87 5.76 8.40
C VAL A 38 -11.38 5.54 8.16
N PRO A 39 -10.84 4.35 8.44
CA PRO A 39 -9.44 4.06 8.19
C PRO A 39 -9.07 4.23 6.72
N VAL A 40 -7.88 4.79 6.46
CA VAL A 40 -7.30 4.90 5.12
C VAL A 40 -5.95 4.21 5.12
N TRP A 41 -5.75 3.27 4.19
CA TRP A 41 -4.51 2.51 4.05
C TRP A 41 -3.91 2.71 2.66
N GLY A 42 -2.72 3.34 2.60
CA GLY A 42 -1.99 3.56 1.36
C GLY A 42 -0.87 2.53 1.15
N ILE A 43 -0.75 2.04 -0.08
CA ILE A 43 0.31 1.12 -0.50
C ILE A 43 1.11 1.79 -1.62
N CYS A 44 2.43 1.89 -1.48
CA CYS A 44 3.35 2.40 -2.50
C CYS A 44 2.89 3.77 -3.05
N GLY A 45 2.46 3.89 -4.31
CA GLY A 45 1.92 5.13 -4.86
C GLY A 45 0.74 5.69 -4.05
N GLY A 46 -0.18 4.83 -3.59
CA GLY A 46 -1.26 5.24 -2.71
C GLY A 46 -0.77 5.82 -1.38
N TYR A 47 0.31 5.28 -0.82
CA TYR A 47 0.97 5.83 0.36
C TYR A 47 1.59 7.20 0.07
N GLN A 48 2.27 7.37 -1.07
CA GLN A 48 2.82 8.65 -1.50
C GLN A 48 1.74 9.74 -1.64
N MET A 49 0.57 9.38 -2.16
CA MET A 49 -0.58 10.29 -2.29
C MET A 49 -1.12 10.78 -0.94
N MET A 50 -0.90 10.05 0.14
CA MET A 50 -1.37 10.41 1.49
C MET A 50 -0.50 11.49 2.15
N GLY A 51 0.68 11.79 1.64
CA GLY A 51 1.59 12.83 2.14
C GLY A 51 1.04 14.25 2.01
N GLU A 52 1.89 15.23 2.30
CA GLU A 52 1.63 16.66 2.09
C GLU A 52 2.00 17.08 0.68
N GLU A 53 3.11 16.53 0.14
CA GLU A 53 3.59 16.88 -1.20
C GLU A 53 4.40 15.74 -1.84
N VAL A 54 4.38 15.76 -3.16
CA VAL A 54 5.25 14.95 -4.02
C VAL A 54 6.06 15.90 -4.90
N ILE A 55 7.36 15.65 -4.99
CA ILE A 55 8.33 16.43 -5.73
C ILE A 55 9.01 15.54 -6.76
N ASP A 56 8.90 15.90 -8.03
CA ASP A 56 9.56 15.25 -9.17
C ASP A 56 10.41 16.28 -9.92
N GLU A 57 11.57 16.64 -9.33
CA GLU A 57 12.46 17.67 -9.90
C GLU A 57 13.15 17.21 -11.19
N GLU A 58 13.31 15.91 -11.36
CA GLU A 58 14.01 15.33 -12.51
C GLU A 58 13.08 14.74 -13.57
N GLY A 59 11.76 14.84 -13.37
CA GLY A 59 10.77 14.23 -14.26
C GLY A 59 10.88 12.70 -14.28
N ALA A 60 11.23 12.09 -13.15
CA ALA A 60 11.48 10.67 -13.04
C ALA A 60 10.22 9.83 -13.28
N GLU A 61 9.05 10.35 -12.87
CA GLU A 61 7.76 9.69 -13.06
C GLU A 61 7.02 10.20 -14.29
N SER A 62 6.89 11.52 -14.43
CA SER A 62 6.03 12.13 -15.45
C SER A 62 6.78 12.68 -16.67
N GLY A 63 8.12 12.64 -16.66
CA GLY A 63 8.95 13.25 -17.70
C GLY A 63 9.04 14.77 -17.61
N GLU A 64 8.36 15.40 -16.66
CA GLU A 64 8.34 16.84 -16.42
C GLU A 64 8.62 17.14 -14.95
N CYS A 65 9.36 18.22 -14.72
CA CYS A 65 9.60 18.73 -13.38
C CYS A 65 8.28 19.19 -12.74
N ARG A 66 7.87 18.56 -11.64
CA ARG A 66 6.61 18.87 -10.98
C ARG A 66 6.75 18.85 -9.45
N ARG A 67 6.00 19.71 -8.80
CA ARG A 67 5.77 19.71 -7.35
C ARG A 67 4.27 19.84 -7.12
N ILE A 68 3.69 18.88 -6.42
CA ILE A 68 2.24 18.78 -6.26
C ILE A 68 1.91 18.55 -4.79
N GLU A 69 0.99 19.36 -4.26
CA GLU A 69 0.35 19.07 -2.98
C GLU A 69 -0.47 17.79 -3.10
N THR A 70 -0.40 16.96 -2.07
CA THR A 70 -1.11 15.68 -1.99
C THR A 70 -2.21 15.75 -0.92
N MET A 71 -2.71 14.61 -0.44
CA MET A 71 -3.91 14.58 0.43
C MET A 71 -3.70 15.17 1.83
N GLY A 72 -2.46 15.28 2.32
CA GLY A 72 -2.15 15.81 3.65
C GLY A 72 -2.68 14.96 4.81
N LEU A 73 -2.91 13.66 4.59
CA LEU A 73 -3.35 12.73 5.62
C LEU A 73 -2.21 12.34 6.57
N LEU A 74 -1.00 12.30 6.05
CA LEU A 74 0.25 12.03 6.78
C LEU A 74 1.22 13.21 6.58
N PRO A 75 2.03 13.59 7.58
CA PRO A 75 2.98 14.70 7.48
C PRO A 75 4.24 14.26 6.75
N LEU A 76 4.10 13.93 5.48
CA LEU A 76 5.14 13.29 4.67
C LEU A 76 5.40 14.09 3.39
N ARG A 77 6.66 14.05 2.99
CA ARG A 77 7.13 14.53 1.69
C ARG A 77 7.74 13.38 0.92
N THR A 78 7.40 13.23 -0.34
CA THR A 78 8.02 12.26 -1.25
C THR A 78 8.79 12.99 -2.34
N VAL A 79 10.08 12.66 -2.50
CA VAL A 79 10.93 13.12 -3.60
C VAL A 79 11.16 11.96 -4.53
N PHE A 80 10.75 12.07 -5.79
CA PHE A 80 11.03 11.06 -6.81
C PHE A 80 12.50 11.13 -7.23
N GLU A 81 13.08 9.95 -7.38
CA GLU A 81 14.46 9.73 -7.81
C GLU A 81 14.45 8.77 -9.02
N LYS A 82 15.42 8.89 -9.92
CA LYS A 82 15.52 7.99 -11.08
C LYS A 82 15.87 6.55 -10.72
N GLU A 83 16.48 6.39 -9.55
CA GLU A 83 16.79 5.06 -9.04
C GLU A 83 15.53 4.36 -8.55
N LYS A 84 15.31 3.15 -9.10
CA LYS A 84 14.18 2.31 -8.74
C LYS A 84 14.59 1.27 -7.72
N ILE A 85 13.98 1.30 -6.55
CA ILE A 85 14.13 0.27 -5.53
C ILE A 85 13.31 -0.96 -5.97
N ARG A 86 13.95 -2.14 -5.91
CA ARG A 86 13.31 -3.44 -6.10
C ARG A 86 13.92 -4.41 -5.11
N THR A 87 13.17 -4.76 -4.08
CA THR A 87 13.65 -5.69 -3.06
C THR A 87 12.53 -6.53 -2.49
N ARG A 88 12.86 -7.74 -2.06
CA ARG A 88 11.98 -8.50 -1.18
C ARG A 88 12.15 -7.96 0.22
N SER A 89 11.04 -7.86 0.93
CA SER A 89 10.99 -7.26 2.26
C SER A 89 10.29 -8.20 3.21
N GLU A 90 10.93 -8.44 4.35
CA GLU A 90 10.40 -9.20 5.47
C GLU A 90 10.53 -8.34 6.73
N GLY A 91 9.57 -8.49 7.65
CA GLY A 91 9.60 -7.68 8.87
C GLY A 91 8.37 -7.86 9.72
N SER A 92 8.01 -6.82 10.45
CA SER A 92 6.81 -6.79 11.29
C SER A 92 6.13 -5.43 11.24
N LEU A 93 4.81 -5.43 11.40
CA LEU A 93 4.06 -4.21 11.67
C LEU A 93 4.54 -3.60 13.00
N ALA A 94 4.69 -2.29 13.02
CA ALA A 94 5.03 -1.55 14.21
C ALA A 94 3.82 -1.47 15.18
N GLU A 95 3.92 -0.65 16.20
CA GLU A 95 2.78 -0.32 17.03
C GLU A 95 1.81 0.56 16.24
N LEU A 96 0.62 0.04 15.98
CA LEU A 96 -0.44 0.73 15.24
C LEU A 96 -1.49 1.27 16.20
N ASP A 97 -2.01 2.45 15.89
CA ASP A 97 -3.08 3.08 16.64
C ASP A 97 -4.47 2.69 16.10
N GLY A 98 -5.50 3.00 16.86
CA GLY A 98 -6.90 2.93 16.43
C GLY A 98 -7.40 1.51 16.17
N VAL A 99 -8.23 1.35 15.15
CA VAL A 99 -8.91 0.09 14.86
C VAL A 99 -7.94 -1.04 14.49
N PHE A 100 -6.76 -0.71 13.99
CA PHE A 100 -5.75 -1.69 13.57
C PHE A 100 -4.68 -1.97 14.64
N ALA A 101 -4.84 -1.50 15.86
CA ALA A 101 -3.97 -1.88 16.98
C ALA A 101 -3.75 -3.42 17.11
N PRO A 102 -4.75 -4.29 16.85
CA PRO A 102 -4.56 -5.75 16.88
C PRO A 102 -3.58 -6.30 15.83
N LEU A 103 -3.22 -5.52 14.82
CA LEU A 103 -2.21 -5.89 13.82
C LEU A 103 -0.77 -5.68 14.31
N SER A 104 -0.56 -4.92 15.39
CA SER A 104 0.76 -4.59 15.90
C SER A 104 1.61 -5.84 16.15
N GLY A 105 2.87 -5.80 15.71
CA GLY A 105 3.84 -6.89 15.87
C GLY A 105 3.64 -8.09 14.93
N LYS A 106 2.61 -8.09 14.07
CA LYS A 106 2.44 -9.19 13.09
C LYS A 106 3.57 -9.19 12.07
N CYS A 107 4.09 -10.39 11.80
CA CYS A 107 5.06 -10.58 10.74
C CYS A 107 4.43 -10.26 9.39
N ILE A 108 5.20 -9.59 8.54
CA ILE A 108 4.83 -9.26 7.18
C ILE A 108 5.96 -9.66 6.23
N PHE A 109 5.58 -9.97 5.02
CA PHE A 109 6.50 -10.20 3.91
C PHE A 109 5.87 -9.65 2.63
N GLY A 110 6.72 -9.34 1.68
CA GLY A 110 6.27 -8.78 0.41
C GLY A 110 7.44 -8.30 -0.43
N TYR A 111 7.22 -7.22 -1.14
CA TYR A 111 8.25 -6.60 -1.95
C TYR A 111 8.03 -5.09 -2.02
N GLU A 112 9.12 -4.37 -2.19
CA GLU A 112 9.11 -2.94 -2.48
C GLU A 112 9.49 -2.73 -3.95
N ILE A 113 8.66 -2.02 -4.69
CA ILE A 113 8.95 -1.58 -6.07
C ILE A 113 8.47 -0.14 -6.20
N HIS A 114 9.35 0.80 -5.96
CA HIS A 114 9.00 2.21 -6.05
C HIS A 114 10.17 3.07 -6.52
N MET A 115 9.84 4.28 -6.96
CA MET A 115 10.77 5.38 -7.14
C MET A 115 10.49 6.44 -6.09
N GLY A 116 11.55 7.12 -5.68
CA GLY A 116 11.45 8.17 -4.68
C GLY A 116 11.59 7.72 -3.24
N ARG A 117 11.89 8.69 -2.42
CA ARG A 117 12.11 8.58 -0.99
C ARG A 117 11.07 9.42 -0.26
N THR A 118 10.40 8.78 0.71
CA THR A 118 9.44 9.47 1.58
C THR A 118 10.04 9.70 2.95
N GLU A 119 9.93 10.92 3.43
CA GLU A 119 10.42 11.35 4.74
C GLU A 119 9.37 12.17 5.46
N ILE A 120 9.49 12.29 6.79
CA ILE A 120 8.65 13.19 7.55
C ILE A 120 8.97 14.62 7.08
N ALA A 121 7.94 15.36 6.70
CA ALA A 121 8.06 16.76 6.38
C ALA A 121 8.55 17.48 7.63
N CYS A 122 9.80 18.01 7.61
CA CYS A 122 10.37 18.72 8.73
C CYS A 122 9.52 19.97 9.05
N PRO A 123 9.26 20.25 10.34
CA PRO A 123 8.52 21.44 10.74
C PRO A 123 9.35 22.75 10.67
N GLU A 124 10.36 22.85 9.81
CA GLU A 124 11.15 24.07 9.59
C GLU A 124 10.59 24.96 8.47
N GLY A 125 9.29 25.07 8.42
CA GLY A 125 8.58 26.19 7.82
C GLY A 125 7.82 26.93 8.93
N PRO A 126 7.30 28.17 8.72
CA PRO A 126 6.55 28.87 9.75
C PRO A 126 5.43 27.99 10.26
N ALA A 127 5.59 27.54 11.50
CA ALA A 127 4.74 26.72 12.33
C ALA A 127 3.57 26.03 11.62
N GLY A 128 3.76 24.72 11.29
CA GLY A 128 2.70 23.74 11.39
C GLY A 128 1.40 24.07 10.67
N THR A 129 1.42 24.27 9.37
CA THR A 129 0.22 24.05 8.57
C THR A 129 0.21 22.60 8.05
N ALA A 130 0.30 21.62 8.96
CA ALA A 130 -0.41 20.39 8.70
C ALA A 130 -1.83 20.84 8.37
N ARG A 131 -2.30 20.62 7.17
CA ARG A 131 -3.69 20.88 6.79
C ARG A 131 -4.52 20.05 7.76
N LEU A 132 -4.93 20.69 8.87
CA LEU A 132 -5.71 20.07 9.92
C LEU A 132 -6.94 19.54 9.23
N VAL A 133 -7.11 18.23 9.22
CA VAL A 133 -8.42 17.65 8.98
C VAL A 133 -9.31 18.32 10.02
N PRO A 134 -10.31 19.14 9.59
CA PRO A 134 -11.13 19.89 10.53
C PRO A 134 -11.72 18.91 11.51
N ASP A 135 -11.62 19.19 12.81
CA ASP A 135 -12.22 18.41 13.93
C ASP A 135 -11.36 17.42 14.71
N ARG A 136 -10.04 17.37 14.53
CA ARG A 136 -9.19 16.55 15.41
C ARG A 136 -8.68 17.35 16.60
N LYS A 137 -8.99 16.88 17.82
CA LYS A 137 -8.76 17.60 19.08
C LYS A 137 -7.39 17.45 19.71
N GLU A 138 -6.53 16.52 19.24
CA GLU A 138 -5.19 16.30 19.79
C GLU A 138 -4.16 16.04 18.69
N PRO A 139 -2.87 16.45 18.90
CA PRO A 139 -1.80 16.14 17.96
C PRO A 139 -1.50 14.64 17.99
N GLU A 140 -1.99 13.90 17.01
CA GLU A 140 -1.66 12.49 16.86
C GLU A 140 -0.18 12.35 16.46
N ILE A 141 0.54 11.49 17.18
CA ILE A 141 1.95 11.22 16.91
C ILE A 141 2.07 10.38 15.64
N CYS A 142 2.91 10.80 14.70
CA CYS A 142 3.25 10.00 13.53
C CYS A 142 4.30 8.96 13.93
N ARG A 143 4.02 7.67 13.64
CA ARG A 143 4.88 6.54 13.99
C ARG A 143 5.21 5.70 12.77
N PRO A 144 6.32 4.95 12.76
CA PRO A 144 6.59 3.98 11.71
C PRO A 144 5.42 3.01 11.54
N MET A 145 5.13 2.63 10.29
CA MET A 145 4.11 1.64 9.97
C MET A 145 4.61 0.21 10.17
N CYS A 146 5.85 -0.03 9.79
CA CYS A 146 6.49 -1.32 9.94
C CYS A 146 8.01 -1.18 10.08
N TYR A 147 8.63 -2.30 10.45
CA TYR A 147 10.08 -2.46 10.52
C TYR A 147 10.48 -3.60 9.60
N LEU A 148 11.36 -3.31 8.64
CA LEU A 148 11.78 -4.26 7.62
C LEU A 148 13.24 -4.66 7.80
N PHE A 149 13.56 -5.91 7.51
CA PHE A 149 14.92 -6.39 7.36
C PHE A 149 15.39 -6.09 5.94
N LYS A 150 16.47 -5.33 5.78
CA LYS A 150 17.05 -5.06 4.46
C LYS A 150 18.22 -6.00 4.17
N GLY A 151 18.03 -6.81 3.13
CA GLY A 151 19.05 -7.71 2.59
C GLY A 151 19.63 -8.69 3.62
N ASP A 152 20.84 -9.16 3.36
CA ASP A 152 21.59 -10.06 4.25
C ASP A 152 22.11 -9.38 5.53
N THR A 153 22.00 -8.06 5.59
CA THR A 153 22.32 -7.30 6.81
C THR A 153 21.11 -7.37 7.71
N LYS A 154 21.25 -7.92 8.92
CA LYS A 154 20.21 -7.95 9.95
C LYS A 154 19.80 -6.54 10.44
N GLN A 155 20.00 -5.51 9.62
CA GLN A 155 19.62 -4.16 9.96
C GLN A 155 18.11 -3.99 9.78
N VAL A 156 17.46 -3.59 10.85
CA VAL A 156 16.05 -3.25 10.88
C VAL A 156 15.89 -1.79 10.51
N GLN A 157 15.06 -1.48 9.52
CA GLN A 157 14.75 -0.12 9.11
C GLN A 157 13.26 0.14 9.19
N PRO A 158 12.83 1.32 9.65
CA PRO A 158 11.43 1.70 9.58
C PRO A 158 11.00 1.91 8.13
N ASP A 159 9.81 1.45 7.78
CA ASP A 159 9.14 1.76 6.52
C ASP A 159 7.70 2.16 6.76
N GLY A 160 7.28 3.15 5.97
CA GLY A 160 5.94 3.68 6.07
C GLY A 160 5.68 4.42 7.38
N TRP A 161 4.50 5.01 7.46
CA TRP A 161 4.07 5.79 8.61
C TRP A 161 2.59 5.58 8.91
N ASN A 162 2.23 5.67 10.18
CA ASN A 162 0.85 5.68 10.63
C ASN A 162 0.59 6.88 11.54
N ARG A 163 -0.63 7.42 11.48
CA ARG A 163 -1.11 8.51 12.33
C ARG A 163 -2.63 8.43 12.42
N GLY A 164 -3.13 8.20 13.62
CA GLY A 164 -4.56 8.07 13.87
C GLY A 164 -5.21 6.94 13.07
N ASN A 165 -6.08 7.27 12.13
CA ASN A 165 -6.73 6.30 11.23
C ASN A 165 -6.12 6.22 9.84
N CYS A 166 -4.91 6.77 9.65
CA CYS A 166 -4.19 6.78 8.37
C CYS A 166 -2.94 5.92 8.49
N TYR A 167 -2.78 4.97 7.57
CA TYR A 167 -1.72 3.96 7.55
C TYR A 167 -1.13 3.88 6.17
N GLY A 168 0.17 3.74 6.03
CA GLY A 168 0.76 3.57 4.71
C GLY A 168 2.21 3.10 4.75
N ALA A 169 2.58 2.28 3.75
CA ALA A 169 3.92 1.73 3.58
C ALA A 169 4.21 1.46 2.10
N TYR A 170 5.49 1.24 1.80
CA TYR A 170 5.90 0.82 0.45
C TYR A 170 5.68 -0.65 0.16
N VAL A 171 5.58 -1.49 1.19
CA VAL A 171 5.48 -2.94 1.04
C VAL A 171 4.20 -3.34 0.32
N HIS A 172 4.36 -3.99 -0.83
CA HIS A 172 3.30 -4.71 -1.52
C HIS A 172 3.14 -6.11 -0.93
N GLY A 173 1.92 -6.66 -0.99
CA GLY A 173 1.64 -8.00 -0.45
C GLY A 173 1.46 -8.06 1.06
N ILE A 174 1.41 -6.93 1.75
CA ILE A 174 1.29 -6.85 3.21
C ILE A 174 0.06 -7.62 3.74
N PHE A 175 -1.02 -7.66 2.98
CA PHE A 175 -2.25 -8.38 3.33
C PHE A 175 -2.17 -9.88 3.04
N ASP A 176 -1.18 -10.33 2.28
CA ASP A 176 -0.96 -11.75 1.97
C ASP A 176 -0.22 -12.47 3.11
N ALA A 177 0.37 -11.69 4.03
CA ALA A 177 1.04 -12.26 5.20
C ALA A 177 0.04 -12.98 6.12
N PRO A 178 0.43 -14.14 6.69
CA PRO A 178 -0.46 -14.97 7.49
C PRO A 178 -1.13 -14.21 8.63
N GLY A 179 -2.46 -14.22 8.65
CA GLY A 179 -3.27 -13.63 9.69
C GLY A 179 -3.37 -12.10 9.66
N VAL A 180 -2.77 -11.40 8.68
CA VAL A 180 -2.91 -9.94 8.55
C VAL A 180 -4.30 -9.59 8.06
N ALA A 181 -4.73 -10.16 6.94
CA ALA A 181 -6.08 -9.91 6.40
C ALA A 181 -7.19 -10.31 7.37
N ASP A 182 -7.07 -11.50 7.99
CA ASP A 182 -8.05 -11.98 8.98
C ASP A 182 -8.17 -11.03 10.16
N THR A 183 -7.04 -10.60 10.72
CA THR A 183 -7.05 -9.68 11.86
C THR A 183 -7.60 -8.32 11.49
N LEU A 184 -7.29 -7.81 10.28
CA LEU A 184 -7.83 -6.56 9.77
C LEU A 184 -9.35 -6.62 9.66
N VAL A 185 -9.87 -7.67 9.03
CA VAL A 185 -11.31 -7.85 8.83
C VAL A 185 -12.03 -8.06 10.17
N ASN A 186 -11.44 -8.84 11.08
CA ASN A 186 -12.00 -9.03 12.42
C ASN A 186 -12.04 -7.72 13.22
N ALA A 187 -10.98 -6.89 13.15
CA ALA A 187 -10.95 -5.59 13.82
C ALA A 187 -12.04 -4.63 13.30
N LEU A 188 -12.30 -4.64 11.99
CA LEU A 188 -13.38 -3.86 11.39
C LEU A 188 -14.77 -4.38 11.78
N ALA A 189 -14.95 -5.70 11.82
CA ALA A 189 -16.19 -6.34 12.24
C ALA A 189 -16.48 -6.08 13.72
N GLU A 190 -15.48 -6.20 14.59
CA GLU A 190 -15.58 -5.91 16.01
C GLU A 190 -15.97 -4.46 16.28
N LYS A 191 -15.38 -3.50 15.53
CA LYS A 191 -15.78 -2.08 15.59
C LYS A 191 -17.28 -1.88 15.32
N LYS A 192 -17.90 -2.78 14.54
CA LYS A 192 -19.35 -2.80 14.26
C LYS A 192 -20.18 -3.68 15.20
N GLY A 193 -19.55 -4.37 16.14
CA GLY A 193 -20.22 -5.33 17.01
C GLY A 193 -20.61 -6.63 16.28
N ILE A 194 -19.98 -6.94 15.13
CA ILE A 194 -20.21 -8.14 14.33
C ILE A 194 -19.16 -9.18 14.71
N LYS A 195 -19.59 -10.40 15.05
CA LYS A 195 -18.69 -11.55 15.21
C LYS A 195 -18.64 -12.32 13.90
N LEU A 196 -17.43 -12.51 13.36
CA LEU A 196 -17.21 -13.33 12.19
C LEU A 196 -16.90 -14.75 12.65
N GLU A 197 -17.57 -15.75 12.04
CA GLU A 197 -17.38 -17.17 12.33
C GLU A 197 -16.49 -17.85 11.27
N THR A 198 -16.08 -17.12 10.24
CA THR A 198 -15.35 -17.67 9.09
C THR A 198 -13.84 -17.51 9.21
N ASN A 199 -13.10 -18.56 8.82
CA ASN A 199 -11.66 -18.53 8.65
C ASN A 199 -11.35 -18.09 7.21
N LEU A 200 -11.30 -16.77 6.99
CA LEU A 200 -11.08 -16.17 5.67
C LEU A 200 -9.78 -16.63 5.00
N LYS A 201 -8.77 -16.99 5.79
CA LYS A 201 -7.48 -17.44 5.26
C LYS A 201 -7.60 -18.79 4.55
N GLU A 202 -8.29 -19.76 5.17
CA GLU A 202 -8.49 -21.06 4.53
C GLU A 202 -9.29 -20.95 3.24
N GLU A 203 -10.34 -20.12 3.23
CA GLU A 203 -11.13 -19.86 2.03
C GLU A 203 -10.31 -19.17 0.94
N TYR A 204 -9.51 -18.17 1.28
CA TYR A 204 -8.66 -17.46 0.33
C TYR A 204 -7.56 -18.34 -0.24
N ASP A 205 -6.84 -19.09 0.59
CA ASP A 205 -5.78 -20.00 0.16
C ASP A 205 -6.35 -21.12 -0.74
N ALA A 206 -7.50 -21.67 -0.38
CA ALA A 206 -8.19 -22.66 -1.19
C ALA A 206 -8.64 -22.07 -2.54
N TYR A 207 -9.17 -20.85 -2.55
CA TYR A 207 -9.54 -20.14 -3.77
C TYR A 207 -8.31 -19.91 -4.65
N ARG A 208 -7.24 -19.34 -4.08
CA ARG A 208 -5.99 -19.03 -4.81
C ARG A 208 -5.38 -20.29 -5.43
N ASN A 209 -5.31 -21.39 -4.68
CA ASN A 209 -4.78 -22.64 -5.19
C ASN A 209 -5.63 -23.18 -6.34
N ARG A 210 -6.95 -23.12 -6.24
CA ARG A 210 -7.84 -23.48 -7.37
C ARG A 210 -7.60 -22.62 -8.61
N GLN A 211 -7.28 -21.30 -8.45
CA GLN A 211 -6.95 -20.44 -9.59
C GLN A 211 -5.60 -20.84 -10.22
N TYR A 212 -4.62 -21.21 -9.41
CA TYR A 212 -3.34 -21.70 -9.92
C TYR A 212 -3.48 -23.04 -10.65
N ASP A 213 -4.28 -23.96 -10.11
CA ASP A 213 -4.56 -25.24 -10.76
C ASP A 213 -5.27 -25.04 -12.11
N LYS A 214 -6.22 -24.13 -12.15
CA LYS A 214 -6.92 -23.76 -13.40
C LYS A 214 -5.94 -23.17 -14.42
N LEU A 215 -5.09 -22.22 -14.02
CA LEU A 215 -4.08 -21.63 -14.88
C LEU A 215 -3.08 -22.66 -15.39
N ALA A 216 -2.65 -23.58 -14.53
CA ALA A 216 -1.74 -24.67 -14.91
C ALA A 216 -2.40 -25.60 -15.94
N GLY A 217 -3.69 -25.90 -15.78
CA GLY A 217 -4.47 -26.67 -16.76
C GLY A 217 -4.57 -25.95 -18.11
N GLU A 218 -4.94 -24.68 -18.11
CA GLU A 218 -5.03 -23.85 -19.34
C GLU A 218 -3.68 -23.75 -20.05
N LEU A 219 -2.58 -23.62 -19.29
CA LEU A 219 -1.23 -23.61 -19.85
C LEU A 219 -0.87 -24.96 -20.48
N ALA A 220 -1.16 -26.08 -19.81
CA ALA A 220 -0.90 -27.42 -20.32
C ALA A 220 -1.68 -27.69 -21.61
N ASP A 221 -2.95 -27.29 -21.68
CA ASP A 221 -3.79 -27.41 -22.88
C ASP A 221 -3.23 -26.57 -24.03
N THR A 222 -2.81 -25.35 -23.75
CA THR A 222 -2.19 -24.44 -24.74
C THR A 222 -0.88 -25.02 -25.26
N MET A 223 -0.04 -25.57 -24.39
CA MET A 223 1.20 -26.25 -24.77
C MET A 223 0.94 -27.45 -25.69
N GLN A 224 -0.05 -28.28 -25.37
CA GLN A 224 -0.45 -29.42 -26.23
C GLN A 224 -0.94 -28.95 -27.61
N MET A 225 -1.74 -27.89 -27.65
CA MET A 225 -2.22 -27.30 -28.91
C MET A 225 -1.06 -26.76 -29.77
N CYS A 226 0.01 -26.24 -29.13
CA CYS A 226 1.22 -25.78 -29.82
C CYS A 226 2.21 -26.90 -30.14
N GLY A 227 1.93 -28.16 -29.72
CA GLY A 227 2.82 -29.30 -29.92
C GLY A 227 4.03 -29.32 -28.99
N ALA A 228 4.01 -28.56 -27.89
CA ALA A 228 5.05 -28.56 -26.88
C ALA A 228 4.70 -29.48 -25.73
N HIS A 229 5.61 -30.41 -25.38
CA HIS A 229 5.40 -31.36 -24.27
C HIS A 229 6.04 -30.88 -22.95
N SER A 230 6.85 -29.81 -23.01
CA SER A 230 7.45 -29.16 -21.85
C SER A 230 7.71 -27.67 -22.10
N LEU A 231 7.88 -26.88 -21.03
CA LEU A 231 8.22 -25.45 -21.13
C LEU A 231 9.54 -25.20 -21.87
N ALA A 232 10.47 -26.18 -21.80
CA ALA A 232 11.77 -26.10 -22.49
C ALA A 232 11.66 -26.21 -24.02
N GLU A 233 10.55 -26.72 -24.52
CA GLU A 233 10.29 -26.87 -25.96
C GLU A 233 9.62 -25.66 -26.59
N ILE A 234 9.20 -24.66 -25.76
CA ILE A 234 8.58 -23.44 -26.26
C ILE A 234 9.66 -22.54 -26.89
N THR A 235 9.55 -22.33 -28.20
CA THR A 235 10.43 -21.43 -28.93
C THR A 235 9.74 -20.09 -29.18
N PRO A 236 10.50 -18.99 -29.42
CA PRO A 236 9.94 -17.68 -29.76
C PRO A 236 8.99 -17.71 -30.94
N ASP A 237 9.16 -18.64 -31.90
CA ASP A 237 8.31 -18.77 -33.06
C ASP A 237 6.91 -19.36 -32.74
N MET A 238 6.78 -20.04 -31.61
CA MET A 238 5.49 -20.58 -31.12
C MET A 238 4.67 -19.50 -30.38
N VAL A 239 5.32 -18.41 -29.94
CA VAL A 239 4.71 -17.29 -29.23
C VAL A 239 4.61 -16.11 -30.19
N ARG A 240 3.72 -16.21 -31.16
CA ARG A 240 3.36 -15.03 -31.99
C ARG A 240 2.18 -14.31 -31.34
N VAL A 241 2.44 -13.08 -30.87
CA VAL A 241 1.42 -12.10 -30.51
C VAL A 241 1.07 -11.29 -31.75
#